data_e572c3283b8ce5eb847a5234a6b3f04e
#
_entry.id   e572c3283b8ce5eb847a5234a6b3f04e
#
_cell.length_a   1.000
_cell.length_b   1.000
_cell.length_c   1.000
_cell.angle_alpha   90.00
_cell.angle_beta   90.00
_cell.angle_gamma   90.00
#
_symmetry.space_group_name_H-M   'P 1'
#
loop_
_entity.id
_entity.type
_entity.pdbx_description
1 polymer ?
#
loop_
_entity_poly.entity_id
_entity_poly.type
_entity_poly.pdbx_seq_one_letter_code
_entity_poly.pdbx_strand_id
1 'polypeptide(L)'
;SPSMNINTHPVVNGKAKIGEDTVDLPTEAVNKLTAEDNGQIVVGFRPEDASLAAPDEANAFSLKVMNVEDLGSDGYIYGNIITDGSAAEASTMMSDQNKLTTIRVNPRALPKVGDTVKIKIDPSKMHLFAPSTELRLN
;
A
#
# COMPACT_ATOMS: atom_id res chain seq x y z
N SER A 1 -8.32 15.03 7.55
CA SER A 1 -7.19 14.17 7.19
C SER A 1 -7.64 13.06 6.25
N PRO A 2 -6.77 12.57 5.37
CA PRO A 2 -7.16 11.52 4.42
C PRO A 2 -7.56 10.23 5.10
N SER A 3 -8.41 9.48 4.41
CA SER A 3 -8.87 8.18 4.87
C SER A 3 -7.75 7.16 4.92
N MET A 4 -7.97 6.08 5.67
CA MET A 4 -7.06 4.94 5.67
C MET A 4 -6.99 4.30 4.29
N ASN A 5 -5.79 3.91 3.89
CA ASN A 5 -5.60 3.07 2.70
C ASN A 5 -6.05 1.66 3.04
N ILE A 6 -6.93 1.09 2.22
CA ILE A 6 -7.42 -0.28 2.42
C ILE A 6 -7.43 -0.97 1.07
N ASN A 7 -6.69 -2.06 0.94
CA ASN A 7 -6.61 -2.83 -0.30
C ASN A 7 -6.47 -4.31 -0.01
N THR A 8 -6.96 -5.13 -0.93
CA THR A 8 -6.81 -6.58 -0.86
C THR A 8 -5.62 -7.00 -1.70
N HIS A 9 -4.77 -7.85 -1.14
CA HIS A 9 -3.56 -8.32 -1.81
C HIS A 9 -3.44 -9.85 -1.70
N PRO A 10 -2.79 -10.50 -2.67
CA PRO A 10 -2.45 -11.91 -2.54
C PRO A 10 -1.46 -12.14 -1.39
N VAL A 11 -1.56 -13.30 -0.77
CA VAL A 11 -0.56 -13.77 0.20
C VAL A 11 0.29 -14.83 -0.52
N VAL A 12 1.59 -14.58 -0.57
CA VAL A 12 2.54 -15.47 -1.24
C VAL A 12 3.67 -15.76 -0.27
N ASN A 13 3.84 -17.03 0.08
CA ASN A 13 4.89 -17.46 1.02
C ASN A 13 4.85 -16.67 2.34
N GLY A 14 3.64 -16.41 2.86
CA GLY A 14 3.47 -15.72 4.14
C GLY A 14 3.64 -14.21 4.07
N LYS A 15 3.74 -13.65 2.87
CA LYS A 15 3.92 -12.21 2.67
C LYS A 15 2.78 -11.65 1.83
N ALA A 16 2.47 -10.38 2.02
CA ALA A 16 1.51 -9.71 1.14
C ALA A 16 2.23 -9.31 -0.15
N LYS A 17 1.65 -9.68 -1.28
CA LYS A 17 2.16 -9.22 -2.57
C LYS A 17 1.45 -7.92 -2.91
N ILE A 18 2.17 -6.82 -2.76
CA ILE A 18 1.66 -5.47 -3.03
C ILE A 18 2.24 -4.99 -4.35
N GLY A 19 1.45 -5.10 -5.41
CA GLY A 19 1.95 -4.89 -6.75
C GLY A 19 2.97 -5.96 -7.10
N GLU A 20 4.16 -5.57 -7.50
CA GLU A 20 5.26 -6.49 -7.83
C GLU A 20 6.17 -6.81 -6.64
N ASP A 21 5.93 -6.15 -5.52
CA ASP A 21 6.77 -6.28 -4.33
C ASP A 21 6.09 -7.14 -3.27
N THR A 22 6.87 -7.59 -2.28
CA THR A 22 6.35 -8.35 -1.15
C THR A 22 6.65 -7.63 0.15
N VAL A 23 5.69 -7.69 1.06
CA VAL A 23 5.77 -7.06 2.38
C VAL A 23 5.48 -8.12 3.43
N ASP A 24 6.32 -8.19 4.46
CA ASP A 24 6.19 -9.18 5.51
C ASP A 24 4.86 -9.05 6.25
N LEU A 25 4.30 -10.18 6.62
CA LEU A 25 3.09 -10.27 7.43
C LEU A 25 3.40 -11.05 8.71
N PRO A 26 2.74 -10.71 9.82
CA PRO A 26 2.85 -11.53 11.02
C PRO A 26 2.35 -12.95 10.74
N THR A 27 3.12 -13.95 11.13
CA THR A 27 2.75 -15.35 10.93
C THR A 27 1.39 -15.67 11.56
N GLU A 28 1.12 -15.11 12.75
CA GLU A 28 -0.14 -15.33 13.44
C GLU A 28 -1.34 -14.84 12.64
N ALA A 29 -1.20 -13.72 11.95
CA ALA A 29 -2.28 -13.19 11.11
C ALA A 29 -2.53 -14.10 9.91
N VAL A 30 -1.46 -14.53 9.25
CA VAL A 30 -1.57 -15.42 8.08
C VAL A 30 -2.22 -16.74 8.48
N ASN A 31 -1.88 -17.26 9.65
CA ASN A 31 -2.42 -18.54 10.12
C ASN A 31 -3.93 -18.48 10.41
N LYS A 32 -4.50 -17.32 10.56
CA LYS A 32 -5.95 -17.16 10.78
C LYS A 32 -6.75 -17.12 9.48
N LEU A 33 -6.08 -17.00 8.35
CA LEU A 33 -6.76 -17.05 7.05
C LEU A 33 -7.25 -18.46 6.77
N THR A 34 -8.38 -18.56 6.08
CA THR A 34 -8.99 -19.85 5.72
C THR A 34 -9.08 -19.97 4.21
N ALA A 35 -9.52 -21.14 3.75
CA ALA A 35 -9.71 -21.36 2.31
C ALA A 35 -10.70 -20.37 1.69
N GLU A 36 -11.64 -19.86 2.48
CA GLU A 36 -12.63 -18.89 1.98
C GLU A 36 -12.03 -17.52 1.69
N ASP A 37 -10.84 -17.24 2.18
CA ASP A 37 -10.12 -15.99 1.89
C ASP A 37 -9.40 -16.03 0.55
N ASN A 38 -9.38 -17.19 -0.10
CA ASN A 38 -8.82 -17.37 -1.46
C ASN A 38 -7.36 -16.92 -1.60
N GLY A 39 -6.57 -17.12 -0.55
CA GLY A 39 -5.16 -16.74 -0.58
C GLY A 39 -4.91 -15.24 -0.58
N GLN A 40 -5.85 -14.48 -0.06
CA GLN A 40 -5.77 -13.02 -0.02
C GLN A 40 -5.90 -12.47 1.39
N ILE A 41 -5.45 -11.24 1.58
CA ILE A 41 -5.52 -10.52 2.85
C ILE A 41 -5.84 -9.05 2.56
N VAL A 42 -6.60 -8.43 3.45
CA VAL A 42 -6.85 -6.98 3.38
C VAL A 42 -5.82 -6.28 4.24
N VAL A 43 -5.12 -5.32 3.66
CA VAL A 43 -4.12 -4.51 4.36
C VAL A 43 -4.62 -3.08 4.44
N GLY A 44 -4.68 -2.54 5.66
CA GLY A 44 -5.04 -1.17 5.90
C GLY A 44 -3.93 -0.43 6.64
N PHE A 45 -3.70 0.82 6.28
CA PHE A 45 -2.75 1.68 6.99
C PHE A 45 -3.11 3.14 6.75
N ARG A 46 -2.81 3.98 7.73
CA ARG A 46 -3.04 5.41 7.60
C ARG A 46 -1.91 6.06 6.82
N PRO A 47 -2.20 7.15 6.09
CA PRO A 47 -1.16 7.85 5.32
C PRO A 47 0.08 8.23 6.13
N GLU A 48 -0.10 8.59 7.40
CA GLU A 48 0.99 8.98 8.29
C GLU A 48 1.78 7.79 8.85
N ASP A 49 1.28 6.57 8.68
CA ASP A 49 1.94 5.36 9.17
C ASP A 49 2.81 4.67 8.12
N ALA A 50 3.02 5.35 7.00
CA ALA A 50 3.92 4.93 5.95
C ALA A 50 4.89 6.06 5.64
N SER A 51 6.00 5.73 5.00
CA SER A 51 7.04 6.71 4.68
C SER A 51 7.75 6.34 3.40
N LEU A 52 8.44 7.32 2.83
CA LEU A 52 9.33 7.09 1.70
C LEU A 52 10.50 6.24 2.16
N ALA A 53 10.88 5.27 1.34
CA ALA A 53 12.00 4.39 1.60
C ALA A 53 13.03 4.51 0.48
N ALA A 54 14.23 4.00 0.73
CA ALA A 54 15.28 3.97 -0.30
C ALA A 54 14.84 3.04 -1.45
N PRO A 55 15.36 3.27 -2.67
CA PRO A 55 14.95 2.46 -3.83
C PRO A 55 15.20 0.96 -3.69
N ASP A 56 16.20 0.58 -2.89
CA ASP A 56 16.58 -0.81 -2.66
C ASP A 56 16.07 -1.36 -1.32
N GLU A 57 15.20 -0.61 -0.63
CA GLU A 57 14.67 -1.03 0.66
C GLU A 57 13.87 -2.31 0.52
N ALA A 58 14.19 -3.28 1.35
CA ALA A 58 13.40 -4.50 1.46
C ALA A 58 12.10 -4.21 2.21
N ASN A 59 11.10 -5.05 2.00
CA ASN A 59 9.85 -4.94 2.73
C ASN A 59 9.11 -3.63 2.45
N ALA A 60 9.21 -3.16 1.22
CA ALA A 60 8.60 -1.92 0.74
C ALA A 60 7.97 -2.16 -0.63
N PHE A 61 7.02 -1.34 -1.02
CA PHE A 61 6.37 -1.48 -2.31
C PHE A 61 6.52 -0.21 -3.14
N SER A 62 6.37 -0.36 -4.46
CA SER A 62 6.56 0.73 -5.41
C SER A 62 5.25 1.44 -5.71
N LEU A 63 5.31 2.77 -5.72
CA LEU A 63 4.16 3.62 -5.98
C LEU A 63 4.53 4.61 -7.08
N LYS A 64 3.66 4.75 -8.07
CA LYS A 64 3.79 5.80 -9.08
C LYS A 64 3.00 7.02 -8.63
N VAL A 65 3.68 8.14 -8.49
CA VAL A 65 3.08 9.38 -8.00
C VAL A 65 2.21 9.99 -9.09
N MET A 66 0.93 10.13 -8.80
CA MET A 66 -0.07 10.68 -9.72
C MET A 66 -0.46 12.11 -9.36
N ASN A 67 -0.38 12.46 -8.09
CA ASN A 67 -0.71 13.79 -7.61
C ASN A 67 0.11 14.10 -6.36
N VAL A 68 0.37 15.39 -6.12
CA VAL A 68 1.14 15.87 -4.97
C VAL A 68 0.41 17.05 -4.38
N GLU A 69 0.30 17.07 -3.05
CA GLU A 69 -0.34 18.16 -2.33
C GLU A 69 0.61 18.69 -1.26
N ASP A 70 0.94 19.96 -1.35
CA ASP A 70 1.79 20.62 -0.37
C ASP A 70 0.94 21.59 0.44
N LEU A 71 0.71 21.25 1.71
CA LEU A 71 -0.09 22.05 2.62
C LEU A 71 0.76 22.93 3.55
N GLY A 72 2.05 23.03 3.28
CA GLY A 72 2.98 23.80 4.09
C GLY A 72 3.53 23.02 5.27
N SER A 73 2.68 22.68 6.23
CA SER A 73 3.09 21.88 7.40
C SER A 73 3.16 20.38 7.08
N ASP A 74 2.30 19.92 6.18
CA ASP A 74 2.22 18.52 5.75
C ASP A 74 2.22 18.45 4.24
N GLY A 75 2.73 17.34 3.70
CA GLY A 75 2.61 17.01 2.30
C GLY A 75 1.95 15.65 2.13
N TYR A 76 1.30 15.45 1.00
CA TYR A 76 0.70 14.17 0.63
C TYR A 76 1.01 13.84 -0.80
N ILE A 77 1.29 12.57 -1.05
CA ILE A 77 1.34 12.03 -2.40
C ILE A 77 0.22 11.03 -2.57
N TYR A 78 -0.31 10.98 -3.78
CA TYR A 78 -1.39 10.08 -4.17
C TYR A 78 -0.88 9.31 -5.38
N GLY A 79 -0.94 7.99 -5.32
CA GLY A 79 -0.34 7.21 -6.38
C GLY A 79 -0.97 5.85 -6.58
N ASN A 80 -0.51 5.21 -7.64
CA ASN A 80 -0.90 3.85 -7.99
C ASN A 80 0.21 2.89 -7.62
N ILE A 81 -0.18 1.79 -6.95
CA ILE A 81 0.72 0.68 -6.68
C ILE A 81 1.16 0.09 -8.02
N ILE A 82 2.46 -0.07 -8.21
CA ILE A 82 3.01 -0.56 -9.46
C ILE A 82 2.92 -2.09 -9.50
N THR A 83 2.25 -2.57 -10.54
CA THR A 83 2.15 -3.98 -10.86
C THR A 83 2.90 -4.26 -12.16
N ASP A 84 2.63 -5.39 -12.81
CA ASP A 84 3.25 -5.72 -14.08
C ASP A 84 2.81 -4.74 -15.17
N GLY A 85 3.75 -4.11 -15.78
CA GLY A 85 3.68 -3.18 -16.90
C GLY A 85 2.29 -2.90 -17.50
N SER A 86 1.89 -3.67 -18.50
CA SER A 86 0.63 -3.43 -19.20
C SER A 86 -0.60 -3.62 -18.34
N ALA A 87 -0.55 -4.51 -17.37
CA ALA A 87 -1.66 -4.72 -16.46
C ALA A 87 -1.86 -3.51 -15.55
N ALA A 88 -0.76 -2.88 -15.12
CA ALA A 88 -0.81 -1.67 -14.30
C ALA A 88 -1.47 -0.52 -15.06
N GLU A 89 -1.13 -0.35 -16.32
CA GLU A 89 -1.70 0.71 -17.15
C GLU A 89 -3.19 0.53 -17.35
N ALA A 90 -3.60 -0.69 -17.69
CA ALA A 90 -5.02 -0.99 -17.85
C ALA A 90 -5.79 -0.74 -16.56
N SER A 91 -5.24 -1.15 -15.44
CA SER A 91 -5.84 -0.94 -14.13
C SER A 91 -5.97 0.55 -13.81
N THR A 92 -4.94 1.33 -14.14
CA THR A 92 -4.93 2.77 -13.90
C THR A 92 -6.03 3.47 -14.69
N MET A 93 -6.24 3.05 -15.92
CA MET A 93 -7.27 3.64 -16.78
C MET A 93 -8.68 3.33 -16.27
N MET A 94 -8.86 2.18 -15.63
CA MET A 94 -10.16 1.73 -15.15
C MET A 94 -10.40 2.13 -13.70
N SER A 95 -9.36 2.51 -12.98
CA SER A 95 -9.49 2.76 -11.55
C SER A 95 -10.02 4.17 -11.29
N ASP A 96 -10.94 4.25 -10.36
CA ASP A 96 -11.35 5.51 -9.79
C ASP A 96 -10.18 6.17 -9.09
N GLN A 97 -10.15 7.50 -9.17
CA GLN A 97 -9.18 8.28 -8.41
C GLN A 97 -9.29 8.06 -6.91
N ASN A 98 -10.45 7.57 -6.46
CA ASN A 98 -10.69 7.21 -5.07
C ASN A 98 -9.87 6.03 -4.58
N LYS A 99 -9.22 5.30 -5.50
CA LYS A 99 -8.39 4.14 -5.15
C LYS A 99 -6.90 4.44 -5.12
N LEU A 100 -6.54 5.72 -5.25
CA LEU A 100 -5.15 6.10 -5.12
C LEU A 100 -4.68 5.88 -3.68
N THR A 101 -3.50 5.33 -3.55
CA THR A 101 -2.85 5.19 -2.25
C THR A 101 -2.32 6.55 -1.83
N THR A 102 -2.60 6.92 -0.59
CA THR A 102 -2.23 8.22 -0.04
C THR A 102 -1.16 8.05 1.01
N ILE A 103 -0.05 8.78 0.85
CA ILE A 103 1.08 8.75 1.79
C ILE A 103 1.37 10.17 2.25
N ARG A 104 1.54 10.36 3.56
CA ARG A 104 1.98 11.62 4.12
C ARG A 104 3.50 11.71 3.99
N VAL A 105 3.98 12.83 3.50
CA VAL A 105 5.40 13.05 3.24
C VAL A 105 5.79 14.42 3.78
N ASN A 106 7.00 14.53 4.31
CA ASN A 106 7.54 15.83 4.70
C ASN A 106 7.52 16.76 3.46
N PRO A 107 6.96 17.97 3.57
CA PRO A 107 6.89 18.89 2.44
C PRO A 107 8.24 19.23 1.80
N ARG A 108 9.32 19.11 2.58
CA ARG A 108 10.68 19.37 2.06
C ARG A 108 11.21 18.23 1.21
N ALA A 109 10.55 17.08 1.21
CA ALA A 109 10.99 15.88 0.50
C ALA A 109 9.93 15.37 -0.47
N LEU A 110 9.01 16.23 -0.91
CA LEU A 110 7.93 15.82 -1.82
C LEU A 110 8.48 15.36 -3.17
N PRO A 111 8.09 14.16 -3.60
CA PRO A 111 8.37 13.72 -4.97
C PRO A 111 7.57 14.55 -5.98
N LYS A 112 7.86 14.34 -7.24
CA LYS A 112 7.14 14.98 -8.35
C LYS A 112 6.16 13.99 -8.97
N VAL A 113 5.10 14.52 -9.55
CA VAL A 113 4.17 13.71 -10.35
C VAL A 113 4.97 12.98 -11.44
N GLY A 114 4.70 11.67 -11.56
CA GLY A 114 5.40 10.80 -12.51
C GLY A 114 6.56 10.04 -11.89
N ASP A 115 7.03 10.44 -10.72
CA ASP A 115 8.10 9.71 -10.03
C ASP A 115 7.61 8.33 -9.56
N THR A 116 8.53 7.39 -9.52
CA THR A 116 8.33 6.10 -8.86
C THR A 116 9.07 6.14 -7.53
N VAL A 117 8.36 5.87 -6.45
CA VAL A 117 8.93 5.88 -5.11
C VAL A 117 8.66 4.56 -4.40
N LYS A 118 9.52 4.22 -3.44
CA LYS A 118 9.31 3.09 -2.55
C LYS A 118 8.62 3.56 -1.28
N ILE A 119 7.66 2.78 -0.83
CA ILE A 119 6.88 3.08 0.37
C ILE A 119 7.05 1.95 1.37
N LYS A 120 7.34 2.33 2.60
CA LYS A 120 7.44 1.40 3.71
C LYS A 120 6.33 1.69 4.71
N ILE A 121 5.55 0.66 5.05
CA ILE A 121 4.52 0.76 6.09
C ILE A 121 5.14 0.40 7.42
N ASP A 122 4.83 1.17 8.47
CA ASP A 122 5.22 0.81 9.83
C ASP A 122 4.51 -0.50 10.19
N PRO A 123 5.24 -1.61 10.42
CA PRO A 123 4.59 -2.90 10.69
C PRO A 123 3.68 -2.89 11.92
N SER A 124 4.00 -2.08 12.92
CA SER A 124 3.20 -2.00 14.14
C SER A 124 1.88 -1.23 13.95
N LYS A 125 1.73 -0.54 12.83
CA LYS A 125 0.55 0.26 12.50
C LYS A 125 -0.28 -0.33 11.38
N MET A 126 0.11 -1.49 10.89
CA MET A 126 -0.62 -2.18 9.83
C MET A 126 -1.87 -2.85 10.40
N HIS A 127 -2.99 -2.68 9.72
CA HIS A 127 -4.26 -3.31 10.07
C HIS A 127 -4.56 -4.40 9.07
N LEU A 128 -4.76 -5.63 9.55
CA LEU A 128 -4.96 -6.79 8.69
C LEU A 128 -6.33 -7.40 8.93
N PHE A 129 -7.03 -7.72 7.85
CA PHE A 129 -8.37 -8.29 7.92
C PHE A 129 -8.49 -9.48 6.98
N ALA A 130 -9.35 -10.43 7.37
CA ALA A 130 -9.72 -11.54 6.49
C ALA A 130 -10.73 -11.04 5.46
N PRO A 131 -10.51 -11.24 4.16
CA PRO A 131 -11.47 -10.78 3.15
C PRO A 131 -12.86 -11.39 3.32
N SER A 132 -12.94 -12.67 3.72
CA SER A 132 -14.21 -13.38 3.80
C SER A 132 -15.11 -12.91 4.94
N THR A 133 -14.54 -12.49 6.06
CA THR A 133 -15.30 -12.14 7.27
C THR A 133 -15.20 -10.65 7.60
N GLU A 134 -14.19 -9.97 7.05
CA GLU A 134 -13.81 -8.60 7.40
C GLU A 134 -13.36 -8.43 8.85
N LEU A 135 -13.12 -9.55 9.55
CA LEU A 135 -12.63 -9.51 10.92
C LEU A 135 -11.13 -9.26 10.98
N ARG A 136 -10.71 -8.61 12.04
CA ARG A 136 -9.31 -8.26 12.30
C ARG A 136 -8.49 -9.53 12.56
N LEU A 137 -7.29 -9.57 11.97
CA LEU A 137 -6.36 -10.69 12.11
C LEU A 137 -5.23 -10.40 13.09
N ASN A 138 -5.00 -9.13 13.38
CA ASN A 138 -3.87 -8.73 14.27
C ASN A 138 -4.25 -7.75 15.37
#